data_d89b31494133e0935fca26520c30ceff
#
_entry.id   d89b31494133e0935fca26520c30ceff
#
_cell.length_a   1.000
_cell.length_b   1.000
_cell.length_c   1.000
_cell.angle_alpha   90.00
_cell.angle_beta   90.00
_cell.angle_gamma   90.00
#
_symmetry.space_group_name_H-M   'P 1'
#
loop_
_entity.id
_entity.type
_entity.pdbx_description
1 polymer ?
#
loop_
_entity_poly.entity_id
_entity_poly.type
_entity_poly.pdbx_seq_one_letter_code
_entity_poly.pdbx_strand_id
1 'polypeptide(L)'
;MKRIYRVYKKTVSIVNETATGMYRNLVGKKKGFLLESYDKNYDRYTFFGVEPEEIISSKGQSLVITKKDGTKDVREGNPLALLKEYYNEFEIRKDNEELNFSGGLVGSVGYDFVRYSEVLPEENPDEIGIETIQLMLMKEFIVVDHVAETLTAVILEADDEAGKERAAKKSAELIETAMQKQKEPEVHLVTDGVITKKSDTLEEYSTKVNKIKQYIRDGHIFQTVLSQRWTIETGQDGFDLYCELRELNPSPYLYYFNFGDFEVIGSSPEMLVKQQGKRVFTCPIAGTRPRGKTKEEDDALHKELLADEKERAEHVMLVDLARNDMGRISEFGTVKVKDFMSVKNYSHVMHIVSMVEGRKKGSFHPFDLLASFLPAGTLSGAPKIRAMEIIEESESVRRGLYGGATGYVDFSGDMDFCITIRTMIKKGRKVYLQAGAGIVADSIPENEYKECCNKVMALAKTLVEEENL
;
A
#
# COMPACT_ATOMS: atom_id res chain seq x y z
N MET A 1 -30.60 6.38 -3.23
CA MET A 1 -31.20 5.05 -2.89
C MET A 1 -30.06 4.11 -2.55
N LYS A 2 -30.16 3.34 -1.46
CA LYS A 2 -29.08 2.39 -1.09
C LYS A 2 -28.99 1.24 -2.10
N ARG A 3 -27.75 0.86 -2.43
CA ARG A 3 -27.43 -0.33 -3.22
C ARG A 3 -27.24 -1.49 -2.25
N ILE A 4 -28.23 -2.39 -2.17
CA ILE A 4 -28.26 -3.48 -1.19
C ILE A 4 -27.80 -4.76 -1.89
N TYR A 5 -26.78 -5.40 -1.32
CA TYR A 5 -26.24 -6.66 -1.82
C TYR A 5 -26.16 -7.71 -0.69
N ARG A 6 -26.26 -8.97 -1.07
CA ARG A 6 -25.92 -10.11 -0.22
C ARG A 6 -24.59 -10.71 -0.68
N VAL A 7 -23.80 -11.17 0.27
CA VAL A 7 -22.57 -11.92 0.00
C VAL A 7 -22.92 -13.39 -0.21
N TYR A 8 -22.62 -13.92 -1.40
CA TYR A 8 -22.71 -15.33 -1.71
C TYR A 8 -21.31 -15.92 -1.85
N LYS A 9 -21.09 -17.11 -1.29
CA LYS A 9 -19.81 -17.78 -1.28
C LYS A 9 -19.92 -19.18 -1.84
N LYS A 10 -18.90 -19.61 -2.60
CA LYS A 10 -18.71 -20.98 -3.02
C LYS A 10 -17.26 -21.37 -2.80
N THR A 11 -17.03 -22.37 -1.94
CA THR A 11 -15.70 -22.84 -1.54
C THR A 11 -15.42 -24.19 -2.17
N VAL A 12 -14.19 -24.38 -2.63
CA VAL A 12 -13.64 -25.65 -3.12
C VAL A 12 -12.25 -25.86 -2.52
N SER A 13 -11.83 -27.11 -2.38
CA SER A 13 -10.45 -27.44 -2.00
C SER A 13 -9.52 -27.25 -3.18
N ILE A 14 -8.29 -26.79 -2.91
CA ILE A 14 -7.21 -26.64 -3.89
C ILE A 14 -6.05 -27.54 -3.51
N VAL A 15 -5.35 -28.07 -4.52
CA VAL A 15 -4.17 -28.93 -4.34
C VAL A 15 -3.12 -28.52 -5.35
N ASN A 16 -1.96 -28.07 -4.88
CA ASN A 16 -0.82 -27.67 -5.71
C ASN A 16 -1.08 -26.47 -6.68
N GLU A 17 -2.09 -25.66 -6.42
CA GLU A 17 -2.37 -24.45 -7.21
C GLU A 17 -1.72 -23.22 -6.54
N THR A 18 -1.13 -22.33 -7.35
CA THR A 18 -0.56 -21.06 -6.86
C THR A 18 -1.54 -19.91 -7.08
N ALA A 19 -1.59 -18.96 -6.15
CA ALA A 19 -2.45 -17.78 -6.28
C ALA A 19 -2.09 -16.95 -7.53
N THR A 20 -0.80 -16.84 -7.85
CA THR A 20 -0.31 -16.14 -9.05
C THR A 20 -0.72 -16.85 -10.33
N GLY A 21 -0.68 -18.20 -10.38
CA GLY A 21 -1.16 -18.98 -11.51
C GLY A 21 -2.67 -18.83 -11.72
N MET A 22 -3.44 -18.91 -10.64
CA MET A 22 -4.89 -18.71 -10.67
C MET A 22 -5.27 -17.30 -11.11
N TYR A 23 -4.56 -16.28 -10.60
CA TYR A 23 -4.74 -14.89 -11.02
C TYR A 23 -4.45 -14.72 -12.52
N ARG A 24 -3.35 -15.27 -13.01
CA ARG A 24 -2.97 -15.24 -14.43
C ARG A 24 -4.05 -15.82 -15.34
N ASN A 25 -4.71 -16.89 -14.91
CA ASN A 25 -5.83 -17.50 -15.64
C ASN A 25 -7.04 -16.57 -15.77
N LEU A 26 -7.29 -15.73 -14.78
CA LEU A 26 -8.42 -14.82 -14.75
C LEU A 26 -8.15 -13.49 -15.46
N VAL A 27 -6.96 -12.93 -15.23
CA VAL A 27 -6.70 -11.52 -15.53
C VAL A 27 -6.36 -11.33 -17.01
N GLY A 28 -5.43 -12.07 -17.55
CA GLY A 28 -4.89 -11.74 -18.86
C GLY A 28 -4.47 -10.26 -18.91
N LYS A 29 -5.12 -9.48 -19.82
CA LYS A 29 -4.94 -8.01 -19.90
C LYS A 29 -6.09 -7.21 -19.29
N LYS A 30 -6.94 -7.85 -18.49
CA LYS A 30 -8.09 -7.19 -17.87
C LYS A 30 -7.65 -6.34 -16.67
N LYS A 31 -8.44 -5.31 -16.36
CA LYS A 31 -8.31 -4.57 -15.10
C LYS A 31 -8.58 -5.50 -13.93
N GLY A 32 -7.81 -5.36 -12.84
CA GLY A 32 -7.97 -6.23 -11.69
C GLY A 32 -6.93 -5.97 -10.61
N PHE A 33 -6.99 -6.79 -9.58
CA PHE A 33 -6.10 -6.69 -8.43
C PHE A 33 -5.69 -8.06 -7.90
N LEU A 34 -4.53 -8.09 -7.26
CA LEU A 34 -4.04 -9.18 -6.43
C LEU A 34 -3.43 -8.59 -5.15
N LEU A 35 -3.86 -9.08 -4.00
CA LEU A 35 -3.31 -8.76 -2.68
C LEU A 35 -2.86 -10.03 -2.02
N GLU A 36 -1.59 -10.10 -1.65
CA GLU A 36 -0.99 -11.25 -0.96
C GLU A 36 -0.21 -10.79 0.27
N SER A 37 0.07 -11.72 1.14
CA SER A 37 1.10 -11.57 2.17
C SER A 37 2.08 -12.73 2.10
N TYR A 38 3.35 -12.45 2.37
CA TYR A 38 4.38 -13.49 2.45
C TYR A 38 4.68 -13.92 3.89
N ASP A 39 4.17 -13.21 4.88
CA ASP A 39 4.40 -13.54 6.29
C ASP A 39 3.37 -14.59 6.76
N LYS A 40 3.78 -15.85 6.79
CA LYS A 40 2.96 -17.01 7.24
C LYS A 40 2.36 -16.84 8.65
N ASN A 41 2.83 -15.87 9.44
CA ASN A 41 2.32 -15.61 10.78
C ASN A 41 1.24 -14.51 10.81
N TYR A 42 1.11 -13.71 9.74
CA TYR A 42 0.23 -12.55 9.68
C TYR A 42 -0.92 -12.71 8.70
N ASP A 43 -0.73 -13.41 7.58
CA ASP A 43 -1.74 -13.45 6.54
C ASP A 43 -1.98 -14.85 5.99
N ARG A 44 -3.18 -15.25 6.29
CA ARG A 44 -3.77 -16.52 5.88
C ARG A 44 -4.31 -16.46 4.46
N TYR A 45 -4.61 -15.25 3.95
CA TYR A 45 -5.42 -15.08 2.77
C TYR A 45 -4.72 -14.35 1.64
N THR A 46 -4.98 -14.79 0.41
CA THR A 46 -4.75 -14.03 -0.81
C THR A 46 -6.10 -13.64 -1.40
N PHE A 47 -6.22 -12.38 -1.85
CA PHE A 47 -7.42 -11.84 -2.49
C PHE A 47 -7.09 -11.42 -3.90
N PHE A 48 -7.91 -11.82 -4.87
CA PHE A 48 -7.76 -11.32 -6.23
C PHE A 48 -9.07 -11.31 -7.01
N GLY A 49 -9.18 -10.39 -7.94
CA GLY A 49 -10.35 -10.24 -8.78
C GLY A 49 -10.07 -9.45 -10.05
N VAL A 50 -10.99 -9.57 -10.99
CA VAL A 50 -10.89 -8.93 -12.31
C VAL A 50 -12.17 -8.20 -12.64
N GLU A 51 -12.08 -7.27 -13.62
CA GLU A 51 -13.22 -6.54 -14.17
C GLU A 51 -14.05 -5.82 -13.07
N PRO A 52 -13.47 -4.83 -12.38
CA PRO A 52 -14.19 -4.08 -11.35
C PRO A 52 -15.50 -3.53 -11.89
N GLU A 53 -16.54 -3.53 -11.06
CA GLU A 53 -17.85 -2.97 -11.41
C GLU A 53 -17.76 -1.48 -11.69
N GLU A 54 -16.99 -0.76 -10.88
CA GLU A 54 -16.73 0.66 -11.01
C GLU A 54 -15.28 0.95 -10.62
N ILE A 55 -14.68 1.96 -11.25
CA ILE A 55 -13.40 2.55 -10.83
C ILE A 55 -13.69 3.96 -10.33
N ILE A 56 -13.24 4.25 -9.13
CA ILE A 56 -13.41 5.52 -8.45
C ILE A 56 -12.08 6.25 -8.48
N SER A 57 -12.06 7.44 -9.08
CA SER A 57 -10.89 8.32 -9.12
C SER A 57 -11.25 9.74 -8.73
N SER A 58 -10.29 10.50 -8.21
CA SER A 58 -10.44 11.96 -8.02
C SER A 58 -9.95 12.71 -9.25
N LYS A 59 -10.46 13.91 -9.45
CA LYS A 59 -9.94 14.86 -10.44
C LYS A 59 -10.16 16.28 -9.95
N GLY A 60 -9.10 16.93 -9.47
CA GLY A 60 -9.23 18.24 -8.83
C GLY A 60 -10.20 18.18 -7.65
N GLN A 61 -11.26 18.98 -7.70
CA GLN A 61 -12.34 19.03 -6.72
C GLN A 61 -13.56 18.20 -7.17
N SER A 62 -13.33 17.03 -7.76
CA SER A 62 -14.41 16.12 -8.15
C SER A 62 -14.04 14.65 -7.90
N LEU A 63 -15.07 13.82 -7.74
CA LEU A 63 -14.99 12.38 -7.73
C LEU A 63 -15.58 11.84 -9.03
N VAL A 64 -14.81 11.03 -9.76
CA VAL A 64 -15.20 10.42 -11.02
C VAL A 64 -15.41 8.92 -10.80
N ILE A 65 -16.61 8.44 -11.06
CA ILE A 65 -16.98 7.03 -10.96
C ILE A 65 -17.14 6.52 -12.39
N THR A 66 -16.21 5.68 -12.83
CA THR A 66 -16.22 5.08 -14.16
C THR A 66 -16.80 3.67 -14.06
N LYS A 67 -17.94 3.40 -14.67
CA LYS A 67 -18.60 2.10 -14.68
C LYS A 67 -17.94 1.14 -15.66
N LYS A 68 -18.27 -0.13 -15.54
CA LYS A 68 -17.76 -1.21 -16.40
C LYS A 68 -18.03 -0.98 -17.90
N ASP A 69 -19.16 -0.33 -18.25
CA ASP A 69 -19.51 0.06 -19.61
C ASP A 69 -18.81 1.31 -20.15
N GLY A 70 -17.94 1.92 -19.33
CA GLY A 70 -17.20 3.14 -19.65
C GLY A 70 -17.95 4.44 -19.36
N THR A 71 -19.22 4.40 -18.94
CA THR A 71 -19.97 5.60 -18.54
C THR A 71 -19.38 6.20 -17.28
N LYS A 72 -19.41 7.52 -17.17
CA LYS A 72 -18.84 8.27 -16.04
C LYS A 72 -19.92 9.05 -15.30
N ASP A 73 -19.95 8.90 -13.98
CA ASP A 73 -20.66 9.77 -13.04
C ASP A 73 -19.62 10.70 -12.42
N VAL A 74 -19.78 12.01 -12.61
CA VAL A 74 -18.88 13.04 -12.09
C VAL A 74 -19.59 13.81 -11.02
N ARG A 75 -19.05 13.81 -9.80
CA ARG A 75 -19.60 14.51 -8.65
C ARG A 75 -18.65 15.63 -8.25
N GLU A 76 -19.16 16.86 -8.21
CA GLU A 76 -18.38 18.04 -7.85
C GLU A 76 -18.37 18.26 -6.33
N GLY A 77 -17.20 18.59 -5.77
CA GLY A 77 -17.01 18.86 -4.35
C GLY A 77 -15.74 18.22 -3.81
N ASN A 78 -15.55 18.31 -2.49
CA ASN A 78 -14.37 17.71 -1.84
C ASN A 78 -14.35 16.19 -2.05
N PRO A 79 -13.30 15.62 -2.69
CA PRO A 79 -13.25 14.19 -3.03
C PRO A 79 -13.35 13.25 -1.83
N LEU A 80 -12.81 13.62 -0.66
CA LEU A 80 -12.96 12.82 0.55
C LEU A 80 -14.41 12.76 1.04
N ALA A 81 -15.13 13.89 1.00
CA ALA A 81 -16.53 13.93 1.38
C ALA A 81 -17.39 13.11 0.40
N LEU A 82 -17.15 13.28 -0.91
CA LEU A 82 -17.85 12.54 -1.97
C LEU A 82 -17.56 11.05 -1.93
N LEU A 83 -16.33 10.65 -1.59
CA LEU A 83 -15.96 9.23 -1.42
C LEU A 83 -16.71 8.60 -0.24
N LYS A 84 -16.89 9.34 0.87
CA LYS A 84 -17.70 8.89 2.00
C LYS A 84 -19.17 8.74 1.62
N GLU A 85 -19.72 9.70 0.88
CA GLU A 85 -21.09 9.62 0.37
C GLU A 85 -21.26 8.41 -0.53
N TYR A 86 -20.34 8.21 -1.48
CA TYR A 86 -20.35 7.05 -2.37
C TYR A 86 -20.29 5.72 -1.60
N TYR A 87 -19.38 5.59 -0.63
CA TYR A 87 -19.29 4.40 0.21
C TYR A 87 -20.58 4.12 0.98
N ASN A 88 -21.24 5.16 1.49
CA ASN A 88 -22.50 5.06 2.23
C ASN A 88 -23.71 4.68 1.35
N GLU A 89 -23.57 4.66 0.01
CA GLU A 89 -24.62 4.14 -0.88
C GLU A 89 -24.79 2.61 -0.72
N PHE A 90 -23.78 1.91 -0.21
CA PHE A 90 -23.78 0.45 -0.13
C PHE A 90 -24.28 -0.07 1.23
N GLU A 91 -25.02 -1.16 1.17
CA GLU A 91 -25.44 -1.95 2.33
C GLU A 91 -25.19 -3.42 1.99
N ILE A 92 -24.34 -4.08 2.79
CA ILE A 92 -23.97 -5.47 2.54
C ILE A 92 -24.56 -6.34 3.62
N ARG A 93 -25.33 -7.36 3.19
CA ARG A 93 -25.85 -8.42 4.04
C ARG A 93 -24.96 -9.64 3.93
N LYS A 94 -24.40 -10.08 5.04
CA LYS A 94 -23.55 -11.27 5.13
C LYS A 94 -24.00 -12.18 6.25
N ASP A 95 -23.82 -13.48 6.07
CA ASP A 95 -23.97 -14.46 7.13
C ASP A 95 -22.74 -14.36 8.07
N ASN A 96 -22.82 -14.93 9.27
CA ASN A 96 -21.84 -14.78 10.37
C ASN A 96 -20.42 -15.36 10.08
N GLU A 97 -20.09 -15.71 8.86
CA GLU A 97 -18.77 -16.21 8.50
C GLU A 97 -17.80 -15.07 8.21
N GLU A 98 -16.71 -15.04 8.93
CA GLU A 98 -15.73 -13.95 8.93
C GLU A 98 -14.69 -14.14 7.80
N LEU A 99 -14.89 -13.45 6.68
CA LEU A 99 -13.80 -13.10 5.79
C LEU A 99 -13.31 -11.69 6.15
N ASN A 100 -12.01 -11.47 6.15
CA ASN A 100 -11.45 -10.14 6.39
C ASN A 100 -11.87 -9.13 5.31
N PHE A 101 -12.15 -9.62 4.10
CA PHE A 101 -12.71 -8.85 3.00
C PHE A 101 -13.86 -9.62 2.37
N SER A 102 -15.05 -9.04 2.40
CA SER A 102 -16.29 -9.64 1.87
C SER A 102 -16.84 -8.86 0.67
N GLY A 103 -16.17 -7.79 0.28
CA GLY A 103 -16.55 -6.87 -0.79
C GLY A 103 -16.46 -5.42 -0.34
N GLY A 104 -16.00 -4.57 -1.24
CA GLY A 104 -15.74 -3.16 -0.93
C GLY A 104 -14.90 -2.49 -2.00
N LEU A 105 -14.07 -1.59 -1.57
CA LEU A 105 -13.15 -0.84 -2.41
C LEU A 105 -11.72 -1.31 -2.17
N VAL A 106 -11.00 -1.61 -3.25
CA VAL A 106 -9.59 -1.99 -3.22
C VAL A 106 -8.78 -1.07 -4.11
N GLY A 107 -7.55 -0.75 -3.75
CA GLY A 107 -6.71 0.11 -4.57
C GLY A 107 -5.75 0.97 -3.78
N SER A 108 -5.46 2.16 -4.30
CA SER A 108 -4.48 3.07 -3.73
C SER A 108 -5.04 4.48 -3.58
N VAL A 109 -4.58 5.18 -2.55
CA VAL A 109 -4.73 6.62 -2.41
C VAL A 109 -3.34 7.25 -2.29
N GLY A 110 -3.11 8.35 -2.99
CA GLY A 110 -1.82 9.02 -3.05
C GLY A 110 -1.48 9.82 -1.79
N TYR A 111 -0.21 10.26 -1.73
CA TYR A 111 0.30 11.17 -0.69
C TYR A 111 -0.58 12.43 -0.56
N ASP A 112 -1.01 12.98 -1.67
CA ASP A 112 -1.83 14.21 -1.73
C ASP A 112 -3.27 14.03 -1.22
N PHE A 113 -3.67 12.84 -0.77
CA PHE A 113 -4.97 12.62 -0.12
C PHE A 113 -5.17 13.51 1.11
N VAL A 114 -4.08 13.87 1.77
CA VAL A 114 -4.08 14.82 2.90
C VAL A 114 -4.61 16.20 2.52
N ARG A 115 -4.47 16.62 1.25
CA ARG A 115 -4.94 17.94 0.75
C ARG A 115 -6.46 18.07 0.74
N TYR A 116 -7.20 16.96 0.89
CA TYR A 116 -8.66 17.01 1.05
C TYR A 116 -9.10 17.40 2.46
N SER A 117 -8.19 17.39 3.43
CA SER A 117 -8.43 17.76 4.83
C SER A 117 -7.52 18.86 5.37
N GLU A 118 -6.35 19.07 4.77
CA GLU A 118 -5.35 20.06 5.20
C GLU A 118 -4.99 21.01 4.04
N VAL A 119 -4.67 22.26 4.37
CA VAL A 119 -4.22 23.24 3.38
C VAL A 119 -2.69 23.18 3.30
N LEU A 120 -2.17 22.80 2.15
CA LEU A 120 -0.73 22.67 1.87
C LEU A 120 -0.40 23.37 0.55
N PRO A 121 0.82 23.92 0.38
CA PRO A 121 1.30 24.41 -0.92
C PRO A 121 1.25 23.30 -1.97
N GLU A 122 1.00 23.67 -3.23
CA GLU A 122 0.88 22.75 -4.36
C GLU A 122 1.66 23.32 -5.54
N GLU A 123 2.99 23.21 -5.49
CA GLU A 123 3.91 23.87 -6.42
C GLU A 123 4.58 22.86 -7.37
N ASN A 124 4.70 21.60 -6.94
CA ASN A 124 5.43 20.58 -7.69
C ASN A 124 4.64 20.04 -8.90
N PRO A 125 5.30 19.83 -10.07
CA PRO A 125 4.65 19.27 -11.24
C PRO A 125 4.29 17.79 -11.05
N ASP A 126 3.12 17.39 -11.57
CA ASP A 126 2.72 15.99 -11.66
C ASP A 126 3.25 15.37 -12.96
N GLU A 127 4.37 14.64 -12.88
CA GLU A 127 4.98 13.98 -14.04
C GLU A 127 4.34 12.63 -14.38
N ILE A 128 3.66 11.98 -13.44
CA ILE A 128 3.08 10.66 -13.66
C ILE A 128 1.66 10.77 -14.22
N GLY A 129 0.91 11.78 -13.76
CA GLY A 129 -0.47 12.03 -14.18
C GLY A 129 -1.40 10.91 -13.74
N ILE A 130 -1.33 10.55 -12.43
CA ILE A 130 -2.24 9.60 -11.78
C ILE A 130 -2.98 10.35 -10.67
N GLU A 131 -4.30 10.26 -10.71
CA GLU A 131 -5.16 10.91 -9.73
C GLU A 131 -4.95 10.35 -8.32
N THR A 132 -5.16 11.19 -7.32
CA THR A 132 -4.91 10.88 -5.90
C THR A 132 -5.73 9.70 -5.37
N ILE A 133 -6.96 9.52 -5.84
CA ILE A 133 -7.81 8.36 -5.48
C ILE A 133 -7.86 7.42 -6.69
N GLN A 134 -7.53 6.15 -6.46
CA GLN A 134 -7.58 5.08 -7.45
C GLN A 134 -8.11 3.82 -6.76
N LEU A 135 -9.42 3.64 -6.76
CA LEU A 135 -10.10 2.52 -6.08
C LEU A 135 -10.99 1.76 -7.06
N MET A 136 -11.05 0.45 -6.90
CA MET A 136 -11.91 -0.47 -7.64
C MET A 136 -13.04 -0.95 -6.74
N LEU A 137 -14.29 -0.86 -7.19
CA LEU A 137 -15.42 -1.54 -6.57
C LEU A 137 -15.43 -3.01 -7.05
N MET A 138 -15.13 -3.92 -6.15
CA MET A 138 -15.13 -5.36 -6.44
C MET A 138 -16.38 -6.03 -5.91
N LYS A 139 -17.15 -6.62 -6.82
CA LYS A 139 -18.34 -7.43 -6.51
C LYS A 139 -18.13 -8.92 -6.74
N GLU A 140 -17.08 -9.27 -7.46
CA GLU A 140 -16.72 -10.64 -7.84
C GLU A 140 -15.22 -10.80 -7.65
N PHE A 141 -14.80 -11.71 -6.75
CA PHE A 141 -13.39 -11.94 -6.48
C PHE A 141 -13.18 -13.31 -5.83
N ILE A 142 -11.92 -13.73 -5.76
CA ILE A 142 -11.48 -14.97 -5.15
C ILE A 142 -10.71 -14.67 -3.86
N VAL A 143 -10.93 -15.53 -2.87
CA VAL A 143 -10.15 -15.62 -1.64
C VAL A 143 -9.50 -16.99 -1.58
N VAL A 144 -8.18 -17.03 -1.49
CA VAL A 144 -7.41 -18.25 -1.22
C VAL A 144 -7.05 -18.28 0.25
N ASP A 145 -7.44 -19.34 0.95
CA ASP A 145 -7.03 -19.61 2.32
C ASP A 145 -5.89 -20.64 2.30
N HIS A 146 -4.68 -20.16 2.55
CA HIS A 146 -3.48 -21.00 2.50
C HIS A 146 -3.36 -22.00 3.65
N VAL A 147 -4.10 -21.78 4.74
CA VAL A 147 -4.10 -22.70 5.90
C VAL A 147 -5.14 -23.81 5.73
N ALA A 148 -6.32 -23.43 5.23
CA ALA A 148 -7.39 -24.40 4.95
C ALA A 148 -7.24 -25.08 3.59
N GLU A 149 -6.30 -24.65 2.75
CA GLU A 149 -6.11 -25.11 1.36
C GLU A 149 -7.42 -25.04 0.56
N THR A 150 -8.07 -23.86 0.64
CA THR A 150 -9.35 -23.64 -0.05
C THR A 150 -9.33 -22.38 -0.90
N LEU A 151 -10.12 -22.42 -1.97
CA LEU A 151 -10.46 -21.28 -2.82
C LEU A 151 -11.94 -20.98 -2.64
N THR A 152 -12.26 -19.74 -2.32
CA THR A 152 -13.62 -19.25 -2.18
C THR A 152 -13.91 -18.17 -3.20
N ALA A 153 -14.87 -18.39 -4.08
CA ALA A 153 -15.45 -17.33 -4.91
C ALA A 153 -16.44 -16.53 -4.07
N VAL A 154 -16.29 -15.23 -4.04
CA VAL A 154 -17.17 -14.28 -3.33
C VAL A 154 -17.88 -13.42 -4.35
N ILE A 155 -19.22 -13.43 -4.30
CA ILE A 155 -20.08 -12.70 -5.24
C ILE A 155 -21.06 -11.83 -4.46
N LEU A 156 -21.13 -10.55 -4.80
CA LEU A 156 -22.12 -9.59 -4.29
C LEU A 156 -23.25 -9.47 -5.31
N GLU A 157 -24.43 -9.95 -4.94
CA GLU A 157 -25.63 -9.88 -5.79
C GLU A 157 -26.86 -9.44 -4.98
N ALA A 158 -27.96 -9.17 -5.65
CA ALA A 158 -29.21 -8.82 -4.99
C ALA A 158 -29.64 -9.90 -3.99
N ASP A 159 -30.25 -9.49 -2.87
CA ASP A 159 -30.74 -10.39 -1.81
C ASP A 159 -32.12 -10.95 -2.18
N ASP A 160 -32.17 -11.72 -3.28
CA ASP A 160 -33.36 -12.41 -3.77
C ASP A 160 -32.99 -13.74 -4.47
N GLU A 161 -33.96 -14.57 -4.84
CA GLU A 161 -33.70 -15.86 -5.48
C GLU A 161 -32.98 -15.72 -6.83
N ALA A 162 -33.30 -14.70 -7.62
CA ALA A 162 -32.66 -14.45 -8.91
C ALA A 162 -31.18 -14.04 -8.70
N GLY A 163 -30.89 -13.24 -7.67
CA GLY A 163 -29.52 -12.90 -7.27
C GLY A 163 -28.72 -14.12 -6.82
N LYS A 164 -29.35 -15.00 -6.05
CA LYS A 164 -28.74 -16.26 -5.63
C LYS A 164 -28.38 -17.18 -6.81
N GLU A 165 -29.27 -17.30 -7.79
CA GLU A 165 -29.02 -18.08 -9.01
C GLU A 165 -27.87 -17.49 -9.83
N ARG A 166 -27.86 -16.13 -10.01
CA ARG A 166 -26.74 -15.45 -10.70
C ARG A 166 -25.44 -15.64 -9.95
N ALA A 167 -25.43 -15.52 -8.64
CA ALA A 167 -24.24 -15.72 -7.81
C ALA A 167 -23.71 -17.17 -7.92
N ALA A 168 -24.60 -18.15 -7.91
CA ALA A 168 -24.23 -19.57 -8.06
C ALA A 168 -23.55 -19.83 -9.42
N LYS A 169 -24.07 -19.25 -10.50
CA LYS A 169 -23.50 -19.36 -11.83
C LYS A 169 -22.14 -18.68 -11.91
N LYS A 170 -22.06 -17.41 -11.52
CA LYS A 170 -20.82 -16.61 -11.54
C LYS A 170 -19.71 -17.23 -10.70
N SER A 171 -20.03 -17.73 -9.50
CA SER A 171 -19.04 -18.39 -8.65
C SER A 171 -18.49 -19.67 -9.27
N ALA A 172 -19.33 -20.43 -10.00
CA ALA A 172 -18.87 -21.62 -10.71
C ALA A 172 -17.92 -21.25 -11.87
N GLU A 173 -18.30 -20.26 -12.70
CA GLU A 173 -17.49 -19.78 -13.82
C GLU A 173 -16.14 -19.19 -13.34
N LEU A 174 -16.16 -18.43 -12.25
CA LEU A 174 -14.96 -17.82 -11.66
C LEU A 174 -13.98 -18.89 -11.15
N ILE A 175 -14.49 -19.91 -10.44
CA ILE A 175 -13.69 -21.03 -9.94
C ILE A 175 -13.13 -21.85 -11.10
N GLU A 176 -13.96 -22.20 -12.07
CA GLU A 176 -13.54 -22.99 -13.24
C GLU A 176 -12.42 -22.29 -14.00
N THR A 177 -12.57 -20.99 -14.25
CA THR A 177 -11.54 -20.19 -14.94
C THR A 177 -10.24 -20.10 -14.14
N ALA A 178 -10.33 -19.83 -12.84
CA ALA A 178 -9.15 -19.74 -11.97
C ALA A 178 -8.37 -21.05 -11.91
N MET A 179 -9.07 -22.18 -11.89
CA MET A 179 -8.49 -23.52 -11.76
C MET A 179 -8.10 -24.18 -13.10
N GLN A 180 -8.21 -23.47 -14.22
CA GLN A 180 -7.73 -23.98 -15.50
C GLN A 180 -6.23 -24.29 -15.43
N LYS A 181 -5.86 -25.52 -15.78
CA LYS A 181 -4.44 -25.91 -15.88
C LYS A 181 -3.83 -25.27 -17.13
N GLN A 182 -3.24 -24.12 -16.95
CA GLN A 182 -2.34 -23.56 -17.96
C GLN A 182 -0.89 -23.91 -17.60
N LYS A 183 -0.06 -24.15 -18.64
CA LYS A 183 1.38 -24.20 -18.42
C LYS A 183 1.80 -22.82 -17.94
N GLU A 184 2.31 -22.73 -16.72
CA GLU A 184 2.91 -21.47 -16.27
C GLU A 184 3.98 -21.09 -17.30
N PRO A 185 3.91 -19.91 -17.92
CA PRO A 185 4.99 -19.46 -18.77
C PRO A 185 6.25 -19.39 -17.91
N GLU A 186 7.33 -19.95 -18.40
CA GLU A 186 8.64 -19.66 -17.81
C GLU A 186 8.83 -18.14 -17.90
N VAL A 187 8.81 -17.46 -16.74
CA VAL A 187 9.09 -16.03 -16.66
C VAL A 187 10.57 -15.86 -16.95
N HIS A 188 10.90 -15.53 -18.19
CA HIS A 188 12.25 -15.16 -18.54
C HIS A 188 12.43 -13.68 -18.17
N LEU A 189 13.21 -13.45 -17.12
CA LEU A 189 13.70 -12.14 -16.78
C LEU A 189 14.43 -11.53 -17.96
N VAL A 190 13.88 -10.47 -18.51
CA VAL A 190 14.52 -9.62 -19.48
C VAL A 190 14.82 -8.30 -18.80
N THR A 191 16.01 -8.14 -18.25
CA THR A 191 16.47 -6.89 -17.64
C THR A 191 16.85 -5.88 -18.75
N ASP A 192 15.87 -5.54 -19.59
CA ASP A 192 16.02 -4.61 -20.72
C ASP A 192 15.83 -3.14 -20.32
N GLY A 193 15.67 -2.88 -19.04
CA GLY A 193 15.36 -1.56 -18.53
C GLY A 193 16.53 -0.58 -18.67
N VAL A 194 16.19 0.66 -19.03
CA VAL A 194 17.16 1.77 -19.13
C VAL A 194 16.73 2.89 -18.20
N ILE A 195 17.61 3.31 -17.30
CA ILE A 195 17.38 4.48 -16.44
C ILE A 195 17.43 5.73 -17.32
N THR A 196 16.29 6.39 -17.50
CA THR A 196 16.18 7.57 -18.37
C THR A 196 16.21 8.88 -17.60
N LYS A 197 15.85 8.85 -16.30
CA LYS A 197 15.85 10.06 -15.46
C LYS A 197 16.02 9.69 -13.98
N LYS A 198 16.80 10.51 -13.26
CA LYS A 198 16.79 10.62 -11.79
C LYS A 198 16.36 12.06 -11.46
N SER A 199 15.52 12.24 -10.45
CA SER A 199 14.99 13.57 -10.10
C SER A 199 16.07 14.50 -9.57
N ASP A 200 17.11 13.94 -8.95
CA ASP A 200 18.19 14.69 -8.33
C ASP A 200 19.54 14.01 -8.57
N THR A 201 20.57 14.83 -8.81
CA THR A 201 21.97 14.44 -8.68
C THR A 201 22.39 14.43 -7.20
N LEU A 202 23.55 13.87 -6.89
CA LEU A 202 24.11 13.92 -5.52
C LEU A 202 24.26 15.36 -5.03
N GLU A 203 24.69 16.29 -5.88
CA GLU A 203 24.92 17.69 -5.51
C GLU A 203 23.60 18.42 -5.20
N GLU A 204 22.58 18.23 -6.06
CA GLU A 204 21.24 18.79 -5.86
C GLU A 204 20.58 18.23 -4.58
N TYR A 205 20.65 16.92 -4.38
CA TYR A 205 20.11 16.28 -3.18
C TYR A 205 20.84 16.77 -1.91
N SER A 206 22.17 16.85 -1.95
CA SER A 206 22.98 17.33 -0.84
C SER A 206 22.65 18.80 -0.47
N THR A 207 22.38 19.63 -1.45
CA THR A 207 21.95 21.03 -1.25
C THR A 207 20.61 21.07 -0.52
N LYS A 208 19.63 20.22 -0.94
CA LYS A 208 18.33 20.08 -0.30
C LYS A 208 18.44 19.59 1.15
N VAL A 209 19.26 18.55 1.40
CA VAL A 209 19.53 18.06 2.77
C VAL A 209 20.08 19.16 3.65
N ASN A 210 21.06 19.95 3.17
CA ASN A 210 21.63 21.05 3.95
C ASN A 210 20.62 22.16 4.25
N LYS A 211 19.70 22.48 3.33
CA LYS A 211 18.58 23.39 3.54
C LYS A 211 17.63 22.86 4.63
N ILE A 212 17.29 21.58 4.58
CA ILE A 212 16.43 20.91 5.59
C ILE A 212 17.11 20.93 6.97
N LYS A 213 18.42 20.65 7.04
CA LYS A 213 19.18 20.75 8.30
C LYS A 213 19.17 22.17 8.87
N GLN A 214 19.08 23.20 8.03
CA GLN A 214 18.89 24.56 8.51
C GLN A 214 17.51 24.75 9.13
N TYR A 215 16.42 24.24 8.51
CA TYR A 215 15.09 24.29 9.12
C TYR A 215 15.02 23.56 10.47
N ILE A 216 15.77 22.45 10.63
CA ILE A 216 15.86 21.74 11.91
C ILE A 216 16.56 22.60 12.96
N ARG A 217 17.70 23.23 12.62
CA ARG A 217 18.44 24.14 13.54
C ARG A 217 17.62 25.36 13.94
N ASP A 218 16.81 25.89 13.04
CA ASP A 218 15.93 27.03 13.28
C ASP A 218 14.65 26.64 14.05
N GLY A 219 14.49 25.35 14.40
CA GLY A 219 13.40 24.86 15.23
C GLY A 219 12.06 24.67 14.50
N HIS A 220 12.05 24.65 13.15
CA HIS A 220 10.83 24.42 12.38
C HIS A 220 10.32 22.99 12.48
N ILE A 221 11.22 22.02 12.45
CA ILE A 221 10.95 20.57 12.48
C ILE A 221 12.04 19.83 13.24
N PHE A 222 11.75 18.62 13.68
CA PHE A 222 12.73 17.68 14.22
C PHE A 222 13.31 16.77 13.16
N GLN A 223 12.45 16.37 12.21
CA GLN A 223 12.75 15.43 11.13
C GLN A 223 11.82 15.68 9.94
N THR A 224 12.31 15.42 8.74
CA THR A 224 11.47 15.26 7.54
C THR A 224 12.06 14.21 6.60
N VAL A 225 11.24 13.66 5.71
CA VAL A 225 11.69 12.69 4.70
C VAL A 225 11.85 13.39 3.37
N LEU A 226 13.06 13.34 2.80
CA LEU A 226 13.36 13.80 1.46
C LEU A 226 13.46 12.62 0.51
N SER A 227 12.68 12.63 -0.58
CA SER A 227 12.68 11.54 -1.57
C SER A 227 13.26 11.93 -2.91
N GLN A 228 13.65 10.92 -3.69
CA GLN A 228 14.00 11.06 -5.09
C GLN A 228 13.27 10.01 -5.93
N ARG A 229 13.02 10.32 -7.21
CA ARG A 229 12.37 9.45 -8.17
C ARG A 229 13.30 9.09 -9.31
N TRP A 230 13.27 7.80 -9.68
CA TRP A 230 13.90 7.30 -10.90
C TRP A 230 12.83 6.89 -11.90
N THR A 231 13.10 7.16 -13.18
CA THR A 231 12.28 6.69 -14.30
C THR A 231 13.11 5.71 -15.11
N ILE A 232 12.55 4.53 -15.32
CA ILE A 232 13.14 3.44 -16.09
C ILE A 232 12.21 3.13 -17.26
N GLU A 233 12.74 2.92 -18.45
CA GLU A 233 11.97 2.44 -19.60
C GLU A 233 12.26 0.97 -19.83
N THR A 234 11.20 0.15 -19.92
CA THR A 234 11.26 -1.30 -20.18
C THR A 234 10.10 -1.77 -21.03
N GLY A 235 10.27 -2.90 -21.70
CA GLY A 235 9.23 -3.62 -22.42
C GLY A 235 8.51 -4.68 -21.60
N GLN A 236 8.96 -4.95 -20.36
CA GLN A 236 8.45 -6.03 -19.53
C GLN A 236 6.96 -5.87 -19.18
N ASP A 237 6.27 -7.01 -19.06
CA ASP A 237 4.88 -7.07 -18.57
C ASP A 237 4.82 -6.75 -17.07
N GLY A 238 3.79 -6.01 -16.65
CA GLY A 238 3.68 -5.58 -15.25
C GLY A 238 3.41 -6.72 -14.28
N PHE A 239 2.67 -7.75 -14.71
CA PHE A 239 2.42 -8.90 -13.85
C PHE A 239 3.65 -9.80 -13.71
N ASP A 240 4.46 -9.90 -14.76
CA ASP A 240 5.75 -10.61 -14.68
C ASP A 240 6.71 -9.90 -13.73
N LEU A 241 6.77 -8.56 -13.78
CA LEU A 241 7.50 -7.74 -12.79
C LEU A 241 7.02 -7.97 -11.35
N TYR A 242 5.70 -8.12 -11.16
CA TYR A 242 5.14 -8.46 -9.85
C TYR A 242 5.61 -9.82 -9.35
N CYS A 243 5.55 -10.84 -10.21
CA CYS A 243 5.99 -12.20 -9.86
C CYS A 243 7.45 -12.22 -9.42
N GLU A 244 8.30 -11.46 -10.10
CA GLU A 244 9.70 -11.34 -9.74
C GLU A 244 9.92 -10.56 -8.45
N LEU A 245 9.28 -9.39 -8.31
CA LEU A 245 9.38 -8.59 -7.09
C LEU A 245 8.96 -9.40 -5.85
N ARG A 246 7.94 -10.22 -5.99
CA ARG A 246 7.43 -11.12 -4.96
C ARG A 246 8.49 -12.11 -4.46
N GLU A 247 9.30 -12.64 -5.36
CA GLU A 247 10.38 -13.59 -5.01
C GLU A 247 11.60 -12.88 -4.42
N LEU A 248 11.97 -11.71 -4.97
CA LEU A 248 13.15 -10.97 -4.54
C LEU A 248 12.94 -10.22 -3.22
N ASN A 249 11.74 -9.67 -3.01
CA ASN A 249 11.41 -8.84 -1.87
C ASN A 249 10.12 -9.30 -1.18
N PRO A 250 10.08 -10.48 -0.56
CA PRO A 250 8.92 -10.95 0.17
C PRO A 250 8.60 -10.02 1.35
N SER A 251 7.35 -9.58 1.43
CA SER A 251 6.88 -8.58 2.40
C SER A 251 5.46 -8.89 2.91
N PRO A 252 5.05 -8.33 4.06
CA PRO A 252 3.69 -8.51 4.57
C PRO A 252 2.59 -8.02 3.62
N TYR A 253 2.89 -7.04 2.77
CA TYR A 253 1.95 -6.49 1.79
C TYR A 253 2.53 -6.57 0.40
N LEU A 254 2.10 -7.58 -0.35
CA LEU A 254 2.39 -7.74 -1.77
C LEU A 254 1.13 -7.39 -2.55
N TYR A 255 1.27 -6.58 -3.57
CA TYR A 255 0.13 -6.15 -4.36
C TYR A 255 0.45 -5.87 -5.82
N TYR A 256 -0.54 -6.21 -6.65
CA TYR A 256 -0.58 -5.86 -8.05
C TYR A 256 -1.96 -5.29 -8.39
N PHE A 257 -1.97 -4.12 -9.04
CA PHE A 257 -3.18 -3.53 -9.59
C PHE A 257 -2.98 -3.18 -11.04
N ASN A 258 -3.93 -3.56 -11.87
CA ASN A 258 -4.02 -3.13 -13.26
C ASN A 258 -5.26 -2.25 -13.43
N PHE A 259 -5.07 -0.94 -13.60
CA PHE A 259 -6.12 0.04 -13.85
C PHE A 259 -6.40 0.22 -15.36
N GLY A 260 -5.66 -0.46 -16.23
CA GLY A 260 -5.72 -0.35 -17.69
C GLY A 260 -4.68 0.61 -18.23
N ASP A 261 -4.73 1.88 -17.84
CA ASP A 261 -3.78 2.90 -18.32
C ASP A 261 -2.45 2.87 -17.55
N PHE A 262 -2.44 2.30 -16.35
CA PHE A 262 -1.26 2.13 -15.52
C PHE A 262 -1.41 0.91 -14.59
N GLU A 263 -0.29 0.48 -14.04
CA GLU A 263 -0.18 -0.63 -13.10
C GLU A 263 0.56 -0.19 -11.84
N VAL A 264 0.15 -0.74 -10.68
CA VAL A 264 0.81 -0.51 -9.38
C VAL A 264 1.32 -1.86 -8.88
N ILE A 265 2.62 -1.95 -8.67
CA ILE A 265 3.33 -3.19 -8.35
C ILE A 265 4.15 -2.95 -7.08
N GLY A 266 3.82 -3.61 -5.99
CA GLY A 266 4.44 -3.25 -4.72
C GLY A 266 4.69 -4.41 -3.77
N SER A 267 5.72 -4.18 -2.92
CA SER A 267 6.13 -5.06 -1.84
C SER A 267 6.41 -4.23 -0.59
N SER A 268 5.34 -3.74 0.05
CA SER A 268 5.46 -2.86 1.21
C SER A 268 5.67 -3.63 2.50
N PRO A 269 6.67 -3.27 3.31
CA PRO A 269 6.89 -3.89 4.60
C PRO A 269 6.05 -3.31 5.73
N GLU A 270 5.39 -2.15 5.51
CA GLU A 270 4.90 -1.31 6.60
C GLU A 270 3.38 -1.11 6.56
N MET A 271 2.71 -1.56 7.64
CA MET A 271 1.30 -1.28 7.87
C MET A 271 1.09 0.21 8.12
N LEU A 272 0.18 0.84 7.38
CA LEU A 272 -0.30 2.17 7.70
C LEU A 272 -1.37 2.11 8.79
N VAL A 273 -2.46 1.43 8.50
CA VAL A 273 -3.60 1.28 9.41
C VAL A 273 -4.43 0.06 9.06
N LYS A 274 -4.82 -0.69 10.08
CA LYS A 274 -5.75 -1.81 9.99
C LYS A 274 -6.91 -1.59 10.96
N GLN A 275 -8.13 -1.84 10.51
CA GLN A 275 -9.33 -1.84 11.35
C GLN A 275 -10.02 -3.20 11.29
N GLN A 276 -10.38 -3.72 12.45
CA GLN A 276 -11.20 -4.92 12.63
C GLN A 276 -12.32 -4.61 13.64
N GLY A 277 -13.52 -4.46 13.16
CA GLY A 277 -14.64 -3.97 13.95
C GLY A 277 -14.36 -2.58 14.55
N LYS A 278 -14.28 -2.49 15.88
CA LYS A 278 -13.93 -1.25 16.58
C LYS A 278 -12.45 -1.11 16.91
N ARG A 279 -11.64 -2.14 16.68
CA ARG A 279 -10.20 -2.10 16.98
C ARG A 279 -9.43 -1.55 15.78
N VAL A 280 -8.52 -0.64 16.05
CA VAL A 280 -7.64 -0.04 15.06
C VAL A 280 -6.20 -0.31 15.47
N PHE A 281 -5.35 -0.61 14.49
CA PHE A 281 -3.96 -0.96 14.68
C PHE A 281 -3.09 -0.16 13.72
N THR A 282 -1.88 0.18 14.17
CA THR A 282 -0.77 0.60 13.33
C THR A 282 0.52 0.02 13.90
N CYS A 283 1.52 -0.21 13.06
CA CYS A 283 2.74 -0.91 13.44
C CYS A 283 3.96 -0.11 12.98
N PRO A 284 4.42 0.90 13.76
CA PRO A 284 5.66 1.59 13.44
C PRO A 284 6.84 0.63 13.45
N ILE A 285 7.70 0.76 12.45
CA ILE A 285 8.89 -0.05 12.22
C ILE A 285 10.08 0.91 12.12
N ALA A 286 11.16 0.63 12.86
CA ALA A 286 12.42 1.35 12.76
C ALA A 286 13.59 0.39 13.01
N GLY A 287 14.80 0.87 12.76
CA GLY A 287 16.00 0.09 12.94
C GLY A 287 16.09 -1.11 12.02
N THR A 288 17.25 -1.34 11.46
CA THR A 288 17.47 -2.47 10.55
C THR A 288 18.81 -3.11 10.80
N ARG A 289 18.82 -4.44 10.90
CA ARG A 289 20.06 -5.24 10.83
C ARG A 289 19.85 -6.39 9.84
N PRO A 290 20.90 -6.82 9.14
CA PRO A 290 20.82 -8.03 8.32
C PRO A 290 20.57 -9.26 9.20
N ARG A 291 20.11 -10.34 8.60
CA ARG A 291 20.04 -11.65 9.26
C ARG A 291 21.42 -12.24 9.41
N GLY A 292 21.69 -12.86 10.54
CA GLY A 292 22.88 -13.68 10.76
C GLY A 292 22.85 -14.96 9.95
N LYS A 293 24.01 -15.51 9.68
CA LYS A 293 24.15 -16.82 9.01
C LYS A 293 23.88 -17.99 9.95
N THR A 294 23.99 -17.74 11.26
CA THR A 294 23.71 -18.70 12.32
C THR A 294 22.75 -18.09 13.34
N LYS A 295 22.19 -18.92 14.20
CA LYS A 295 21.31 -18.46 15.28
C LYS A 295 22.04 -17.55 16.27
N GLU A 296 23.30 -17.89 16.57
CA GLU A 296 24.16 -17.13 17.49
C GLU A 296 24.45 -15.72 16.92
N GLU A 297 24.71 -15.62 15.60
CA GLU A 297 24.86 -14.33 14.90
C GLU A 297 23.54 -13.53 14.91
N ASP A 298 22.40 -14.16 14.65
CA ASP A 298 21.07 -13.51 14.74
C ASP A 298 20.84 -12.97 16.16
N ASP A 299 21.12 -13.75 17.20
CA ASP A 299 20.95 -13.35 18.60
C ASP A 299 21.90 -12.20 18.99
N ALA A 300 23.09 -12.14 18.40
CA ALA A 300 24.05 -11.05 18.61
C ALA A 300 23.58 -9.76 17.94
N LEU A 301 23.15 -9.82 16.67
CA LEU A 301 22.61 -8.69 15.93
C LEU A 301 21.31 -8.16 16.56
N HIS A 302 20.48 -9.04 17.10
CA HIS A 302 19.27 -8.66 17.84
C HIS A 302 19.64 -7.82 19.09
N LYS A 303 20.63 -8.26 19.88
CA LYS A 303 21.09 -7.51 21.06
C LYS A 303 21.74 -6.19 20.68
N GLU A 304 22.54 -6.18 19.62
CA GLU A 304 23.17 -4.97 19.07
C GLU A 304 22.09 -3.95 18.66
N LEU A 305 21.09 -4.37 17.90
CA LEU A 305 20.00 -3.51 17.45
C LEU A 305 19.23 -2.88 18.63
N LEU A 306 18.92 -3.65 19.66
CA LEU A 306 18.26 -3.16 20.87
C LEU A 306 19.17 -2.31 21.78
N ALA A 307 20.48 -2.42 21.64
CA ALA A 307 21.45 -1.59 22.38
C ALA A 307 21.76 -0.26 21.69
N ASP A 308 21.44 -0.13 20.39
CA ASP A 308 21.68 1.07 19.61
C ASP A 308 20.75 2.23 20.08
N GLU A 309 21.34 3.23 20.73
CA GLU A 309 20.60 4.37 21.31
C GLU A 309 19.90 5.21 20.22
N LYS A 310 20.52 5.38 19.05
CA LYS A 310 19.96 6.15 17.92
C LYS A 310 18.72 5.46 17.37
N GLU A 311 18.81 4.16 17.07
CA GLU A 311 17.69 3.38 16.55
C GLU A 311 16.52 3.32 17.53
N ARG A 312 16.82 3.21 18.83
CA ARG A 312 15.80 3.26 19.89
C ARG A 312 15.13 4.61 20.00
N ALA A 313 15.89 5.70 19.95
CA ALA A 313 15.35 7.05 20.02
C ALA A 313 14.44 7.35 18.82
N GLU A 314 14.86 6.96 17.62
CA GLU A 314 14.04 7.06 16.42
C GLU A 314 12.74 6.24 16.56
N HIS A 315 12.86 5.00 17.02
CA HIS A 315 11.67 4.14 17.22
C HIS A 315 10.68 4.72 18.24
N VAL A 316 11.15 5.28 19.36
CA VAL A 316 10.30 5.98 20.36
C VAL A 316 9.55 7.13 19.69
N MET A 317 10.24 7.94 18.89
CA MET A 317 9.62 9.06 18.17
C MET A 317 8.51 8.57 17.21
N LEU A 318 8.74 7.50 16.46
CA LEU A 318 7.74 6.93 15.57
C LEU A 318 6.55 6.33 16.33
N VAL A 319 6.79 5.69 17.47
CA VAL A 319 5.71 5.19 18.34
C VAL A 319 4.88 6.34 18.91
N ASP A 320 5.51 7.45 19.33
CA ASP A 320 4.78 8.61 19.83
C ASP A 320 3.96 9.30 18.73
N LEU A 321 4.47 9.35 17.51
CA LEU A 321 3.74 9.84 16.35
C LEU A 321 2.54 8.94 16.04
N ALA A 322 2.72 7.63 16.04
CA ALA A 322 1.64 6.65 15.86
C ALA A 322 0.58 6.75 16.97
N ARG A 323 1.00 6.97 18.21
CA ARG A 323 0.08 7.22 19.34
C ARG A 323 -0.72 8.50 19.18
N ASN A 324 -0.09 9.56 18.65
CA ASN A 324 -0.77 10.83 18.37
C ASN A 324 -1.83 10.65 17.28
N ASP A 325 -1.48 10.02 16.15
CA ASP A 325 -2.41 9.75 15.07
C ASP A 325 -3.57 8.85 15.54
N MET A 326 -3.27 7.79 16.31
CA MET A 326 -4.26 6.91 16.93
C MET A 326 -5.17 7.66 17.93
N GLY A 327 -4.62 8.58 18.71
CA GLY A 327 -5.35 9.36 19.70
C GLY A 327 -6.45 10.24 19.11
N ARG A 328 -6.25 10.74 17.88
CA ARG A 328 -7.23 11.56 17.17
C ARG A 328 -8.54 10.80 16.91
N ILE A 329 -8.44 9.51 16.60
CA ILE A 329 -9.58 8.68 16.17
C ILE A 329 -10.13 7.75 17.26
N SER A 330 -9.39 7.55 18.34
CA SER A 330 -9.73 6.55 19.37
C SER A 330 -10.54 7.12 20.53
N GLU A 331 -11.37 6.27 21.15
CA GLU A 331 -12.02 6.56 22.41
C GLU A 331 -10.96 6.89 23.48
N PHE A 332 -11.25 7.86 24.34
CA PHE A 332 -10.29 8.31 25.36
C PHE A 332 -9.85 7.14 26.26
N GLY A 333 -8.54 7.06 26.54
CA GLY A 333 -7.95 6.04 27.41
C GLY A 333 -7.80 4.65 26.77
N THR A 334 -8.14 4.48 25.47
CA THR A 334 -8.06 3.17 24.81
C THR A 334 -6.78 2.96 24.02
N VAL A 335 -5.99 4.00 23.77
CA VAL A 335 -4.72 3.89 23.03
C VAL A 335 -3.70 3.16 23.91
N LYS A 336 -3.15 2.06 23.39
CA LYS A 336 -2.16 1.22 24.05
C LYS A 336 -1.03 0.88 23.08
N VAL A 337 0.19 0.85 23.61
CA VAL A 337 1.33 0.27 22.89
C VAL A 337 1.50 -1.17 23.39
N LYS A 338 1.42 -2.10 22.47
CA LYS A 338 1.69 -3.52 22.68
C LYS A 338 2.99 -3.90 22.00
N ASP A 339 3.65 -4.92 22.50
CA ASP A 339 4.89 -5.44 21.94
C ASP A 339 5.95 -4.33 21.69
N PHE A 340 6.06 -3.40 22.68
CA PHE A 340 6.94 -2.26 22.59
C PHE A 340 8.40 -2.66 22.38
N MET A 341 9.03 -2.18 21.30
CA MET A 341 10.41 -2.47 20.92
C MET A 341 10.72 -3.97 20.78
N SER A 342 9.81 -4.75 20.24
CA SER A 342 10.11 -6.14 19.90
C SER A 342 10.90 -6.20 18.60
N VAL A 343 11.89 -7.11 18.51
CA VAL A 343 12.59 -7.36 17.25
C VAL A 343 11.87 -8.46 16.49
N LYS A 344 11.48 -8.17 15.25
CA LYS A 344 10.91 -9.15 14.33
C LYS A 344 11.89 -9.49 13.22
N ASN A 345 12.04 -10.79 12.99
CA ASN A 345 12.87 -11.35 11.94
C ASN A 345 12.06 -11.51 10.65
N TYR A 346 12.51 -10.88 9.59
CA TYR A 346 12.04 -11.08 8.21
C TYR A 346 13.03 -11.98 7.45
N SER A 347 12.79 -12.24 6.18
CA SER A 347 13.63 -13.14 5.38
C SER A 347 15.11 -12.70 5.31
N HIS A 348 15.38 -11.41 5.13
CA HIS A 348 16.73 -10.89 4.92
C HIS A 348 17.20 -9.90 5.98
N VAL A 349 16.28 -9.35 6.77
CA VAL A 349 16.55 -8.32 7.77
C VAL A 349 15.75 -8.56 9.04
N MET A 350 16.16 -7.88 10.13
CA MET A 350 15.36 -7.76 11.34
C MET A 350 15.10 -6.29 11.64
N HIS A 351 13.95 -6.00 12.26
CA HIS A 351 13.53 -4.65 12.60
C HIS A 351 13.02 -4.55 14.03
N ILE A 352 13.14 -3.37 14.64
CA ILE A 352 12.42 -3.03 15.85
C ILE A 352 11.00 -2.66 15.46
N VAL A 353 10.02 -3.30 16.07
CA VAL A 353 8.59 -3.06 15.83
C VAL A 353 7.84 -2.83 17.12
N SER A 354 6.80 -2.02 17.06
CA SER A 354 5.81 -1.88 18.14
C SER A 354 4.41 -1.87 17.56
N MET A 355 3.45 -2.41 18.28
CA MET A 355 2.05 -2.37 17.89
C MET A 355 1.31 -1.30 18.70
N VAL A 356 0.72 -0.33 18.03
CA VAL A 356 -0.16 0.66 18.65
C VAL A 356 -1.60 0.30 18.30
N GLU A 357 -2.43 0.09 19.32
CA GLU A 357 -3.84 -0.18 19.14
C GLU A 357 -4.71 0.86 19.84
N GLY A 358 -5.92 1.04 19.29
CA GLY A 358 -6.95 1.89 19.87
C GLY A 358 -8.34 1.38 19.53
N ARG A 359 -9.33 1.93 20.21
CA ARG A 359 -10.74 1.67 19.93
C ARG A 359 -11.35 2.87 19.22
N LYS A 360 -11.77 2.70 17.97
CA LYS A 360 -12.33 3.76 17.13
C LYS A 360 -13.57 4.39 17.79
N LYS A 361 -13.63 5.72 17.82
CA LYS A 361 -14.85 6.47 18.12
C LYS A 361 -15.93 6.15 17.10
N GLY A 362 -17.15 5.94 17.54
CA GLY A 362 -18.28 5.51 16.66
C GLY A 362 -18.61 6.49 15.53
N SER A 363 -18.21 7.77 15.64
CA SER A 363 -18.49 8.82 14.67
C SER A 363 -17.53 8.85 13.48
N PHE A 364 -16.40 8.12 13.53
CA PHE A 364 -15.42 8.14 12.44
C PHE A 364 -15.82 7.19 11.31
N HIS A 365 -15.89 7.75 10.11
CA HIS A 365 -16.02 6.98 8.87
C HIS A 365 -14.67 6.29 8.53
N PRO A 366 -14.66 5.11 7.85
CA PRO A 366 -13.40 4.46 7.44
C PRO A 366 -12.43 5.37 6.70
N PHE A 367 -12.91 6.23 5.80
CA PHE A 367 -12.04 7.16 5.09
C PHE A 367 -11.55 8.34 5.94
N ASP A 368 -12.27 8.74 7.00
CA ASP A 368 -11.74 9.70 7.98
C ASP A 368 -10.60 9.07 8.79
N LEU A 369 -10.75 7.77 9.10
CA LEU A 369 -9.69 7.01 9.73
C LEU A 369 -8.44 6.98 8.84
N LEU A 370 -8.59 6.60 7.57
CA LEU A 370 -7.48 6.57 6.62
C LEU A 370 -6.81 7.95 6.48
N ALA A 371 -7.60 9.04 6.34
CA ALA A 371 -7.10 10.40 6.26
C ALA A 371 -6.31 10.83 7.49
N SER A 372 -6.67 10.35 8.69
CA SER A 372 -5.98 10.68 9.93
C SER A 372 -4.56 10.10 10.03
N PHE A 373 -4.30 8.99 9.33
CA PHE A 373 -2.98 8.36 9.27
C PHE A 373 -2.14 8.83 8.08
N LEU A 374 -2.76 9.43 7.05
CA LEU A 374 -2.04 9.89 5.86
C LEU A 374 -1.55 11.34 5.96
N PRO A 375 -0.33 11.59 5.43
CA PRO A 375 0.69 10.60 5.17
C PRO A 375 1.29 10.04 6.47
N ALA A 376 1.85 8.84 6.39
CA ALA A 376 2.55 8.25 7.53
C ALA A 376 3.68 9.15 8.03
N GLY A 377 3.94 9.13 9.34
CA GLY A 377 5.03 9.90 9.93
C GLY A 377 6.40 9.50 9.40
N THR A 378 6.59 8.23 9.11
CA THR A 378 7.79 7.64 8.47
C THR A 378 8.03 8.14 7.04
N LEU A 379 7.04 8.77 6.42
CA LEU A 379 7.10 9.34 5.06
C LEU A 379 6.93 10.87 5.02
N SER A 380 6.65 11.51 6.16
CA SER A 380 6.48 12.97 6.28
C SER A 380 7.50 13.57 7.24
N GLY A 381 7.21 13.62 8.50
CA GLY A 381 8.11 14.13 9.54
C GLY A 381 7.36 14.70 10.74
N ALA A 382 8.10 15.41 11.61
CA ALA A 382 7.57 15.94 12.85
C ALA A 382 8.07 17.39 13.10
N PRO A 383 7.16 18.36 13.35
CA PRO A 383 5.69 18.32 13.27
C PRO A 383 5.18 18.09 11.84
N LYS A 384 4.13 17.25 11.67
CA LYS A 384 3.68 16.69 10.38
C LYS A 384 3.39 17.77 9.32
N ILE A 385 2.59 18.78 9.63
CA ILE A 385 2.18 19.81 8.64
C ILE A 385 3.38 20.59 8.14
N ARG A 386 4.24 21.10 9.07
CA ARG A 386 5.43 21.85 8.67
C ARG A 386 6.44 21.01 7.89
N ALA A 387 6.59 19.74 8.25
CA ALA A 387 7.41 18.80 7.48
C ALA A 387 6.91 18.64 6.04
N MET A 388 5.59 18.53 5.84
CA MET A 388 4.99 18.43 4.50
C MET A 388 5.16 19.69 3.66
N GLU A 389 5.08 20.89 4.27
CA GLU A 389 5.39 22.16 3.60
C GLU A 389 6.85 22.17 3.11
N ILE A 390 7.80 21.75 3.98
CA ILE A 390 9.22 21.67 3.63
C ILE A 390 9.50 20.62 2.55
N ILE A 391 8.76 19.51 2.56
CA ILE A 391 8.83 18.51 1.49
C ILE A 391 8.42 19.12 0.14
N GLU A 392 7.29 19.84 0.11
CA GLU A 392 6.83 20.52 -1.10
C GLU A 392 7.84 21.56 -1.61
N GLU A 393 8.48 22.33 -0.71
CA GLU A 393 9.52 23.28 -1.06
C GLU A 393 10.84 22.63 -1.54
N SER A 394 11.08 21.37 -1.18
CA SER A 394 12.38 20.71 -1.38
C SER A 394 12.38 19.70 -2.51
N GLU A 395 11.29 18.97 -2.70
CA GLU A 395 11.18 18.00 -3.79
C GLU A 395 10.89 18.71 -5.12
N SER A 396 11.27 18.12 -6.22
CA SER A 396 11.13 18.71 -7.57
C SER A 396 9.95 18.17 -8.35
N VAL A 397 9.25 17.17 -7.79
CA VAL A 397 8.10 16.48 -8.42
C VAL A 397 7.08 16.05 -7.37
N ARG A 398 5.81 15.99 -7.74
CA ARG A 398 4.78 15.41 -6.88
C ARG A 398 5.05 13.94 -6.60
N ARG A 399 4.77 13.52 -5.38
CA ARG A 399 4.95 12.14 -4.94
C ARG A 399 3.98 11.17 -5.61
N GLY A 400 2.78 11.62 -5.99
CA GLY A 400 1.74 10.76 -6.52
C GLY A 400 1.33 9.69 -5.52
N LEU A 401 1.44 8.41 -5.88
CA LEU A 401 1.10 7.30 -4.97
C LEU A 401 2.17 7.04 -3.91
N TYR A 402 3.43 7.43 -4.12
CA TYR A 402 4.51 7.24 -3.14
C TYR A 402 4.20 7.93 -1.81
N GLY A 403 4.30 7.18 -0.72
CA GLY A 403 3.96 7.68 0.63
C GLY A 403 2.47 7.84 0.92
N GLY A 404 1.63 7.40 -0.01
CA GLY A 404 0.19 7.22 0.19
C GLY A 404 -0.14 5.88 0.83
N ALA A 405 -1.30 5.31 0.53
CA ALA A 405 -1.77 4.03 1.07
C ALA A 405 -2.30 3.11 -0.02
N THR A 406 -2.02 1.81 0.11
CA THR A 406 -2.53 0.76 -0.77
C THR A 406 -3.15 -0.36 0.05
N GLY A 407 -4.34 -0.83 -0.34
CA GLY A 407 -5.06 -1.86 0.41
C GLY A 407 -6.54 -1.92 0.07
N TYR A 408 -7.35 -2.21 1.06
CA TYR A 408 -8.81 -2.31 0.88
C TYR A 408 -9.60 -1.72 2.06
N VAL A 409 -10.85 -1.38 1.78
CA VAL A 409 -11.89 -1.09 2.77
C VAL A 409 -13.13 -1.91 2.44
N ASP A 410 -13.53 -2.78 3.39
CA ASP A 410 -14.76 -3.58 3.32
C ASP A 410 -15.98 -2.72 3.64
N PHE A 411 -17.11 -3.01 3.04
CA PHE A 411 -18.37 -2.28 3.35
C PHE A 411 -18.89 -2.50 4.78
N SER A 412 -18.30 -3.41 5.56
CA SER A 412 -18.54 -3.50 7.01
C SER A 412 -17.78 -2.44 7.81
N GLY A 413 -16.85 -1.72 7.17
CA GLY A 413 -15.98 -0.74 7.79
C GLY A 413 -14.60 -1.28 8.14
N ASP A 414 -14.36 -2.58 8.03
CA ASP A 414 -13.04 -3.15 8.20
C ASP A 414 -12.11 -2.71 7.07
N MET A 415 -10.85 -2.51 7.36
CA MET A 415 -9.86 -2.10 6.37
C MET A 415 -8.47 -2.61 6.72
N ASP A 416 -7.63 -2.72 5.69
CA ASP A 416 -6.21 -3.01 5.84
C ASP A 416 -5.44 -2.27 4.73
N PHE A 417 -4.62 -1.28 5.14
CA PHE A 417 -3.81 -0.47 4.25
C PHE A 417 -2.35 -0.47 4.70
N CYS A 418 -1.45 -0.69 3.76
CA CYS A 418 -0.04 -0.44 3.92
C CYS A 418 0.35 0.95 3.42
N ILE A 419 1.55 1.40 3.77
CA ILE A 419 2.16 2.58 3.17
C ILE A 419 2.63 2.21 1.76
N THR A 420 2.34 3.06 0.77
CA THR A 420 2.79 2.84 -0.61
C THR A 420 4.27 3.20 -0.75
N ILE A 421 5.12 2.26 -0.41
CA ILE A 421 6.59 2.28 -0.55
C ILE A 421 7.05 0.97 -1.18
N ARG A 422 8.30 0.91 -1.62
CA ARG A 422 8.80 -0.28 -2.35
C ARG A 422 7.86 -0.65 -3.50
N THR A 423 7.44 0.37 -4.26
CA THR A 423 6.37 0.29 -5.25
C THR A 423 6.86 0.84 -6.57
N MET A 424 6.55 0.11 -7.63
CA MET A 424 6.71 0.51 -9.01
C MET A 424 5.36 1.02 -9.54
N ILE A 425 5.37 2.13 -10.24
CA ILE A 425 4.21 2.60 -10.99
C ILE A 425 4.58 2.48 -12.48
N LYS A 426 3.92 1.56 -13.19
CA LYS A 426 4.16 1.33 -14.61
C LYS A 426 3.08 1.98 -15.45
N LYS A 427 3.48 2.87 -16.36
CA LYS A 427 2.60 3.55 -17.31
C LYS A 427 3.17 3.46 -18.72
N GLY A 428 2.57 2.61 -19.55
CA GLY A 428 3.15 2.24 -20.84
C GLY A 428 4.51 1.57 -20.65
N ARG A 429 5.55 2.12 -21.27
CA ARG A 429 6.94 1.63 -21.13
C ARG A 429 7.69 2.22 -19.93
N LYS A 430 7.15 3.25 -19.27
CA LYS A 430 7.80 3.92 -18.15
C LYS A 430 7.44 3.28 -16.83
N VAL A 431 8.45 3.02 -16.02
CA VAL A 431 8.34 2.56 -14.64
C VAL A 431 8.94 3.62 -13.73
N TYR A 432 8.15 4.10 -12.78
CA TYR A 432 8.56 5.12 -11.81
C TYR A 432 8.82 4.45 -10.46
N LEU A 433 10.01 4.66 -9.93
CA LEU A 433 10.47 4.18 -8.63
C LEU A 433 10.78 5.38 -7.76
N GLN A 434 10.27 5.41 -6.51
CA GLN A 434 10.55 6.52 -5.59
C GLN A 434 10.92 5.98 -4.21
N ALA A 435 11.93 6.58 -3.61
CA ALA A 435 12.33 6.29 -2.24
C ALA A 435 12.88 7.55 -1.57
N GLY A 436 12.84 7.56 -0.23
CA GLY A 436 13.31 8.67 0.58
C GLY A 436 14.12 8.23 1.80
N ALA A 437 14.84 9.20 2.36
CA ALA A 437 15.57 9.08 3.61
C ALA A 437 15.07 10.11 4.62
N GLY A 438 15.10 9.75 5.90
CA GLY A 438 14.74 10.62 7.00
C GLY A 438 15.89 11.56 7.33
N ILE A 439 15.68 12.88 7.19
CA ILE A 439 16.68 13.89 7.43
C ILE A 439 16.53 14.42 8.85
N VAL A 440 17.60 14.30 9.64
CA VAL A 440 17.76 14.80 11.00
C VAL A 440 18.96 15.76 11.10
N ALA A 441 19.16 16.38 12.27
CA ALA A 441 20.25 17.36 12.48
C ALA A 441 21.64 16.81 12.11
N ASP A 442 21.90 15.54 12.43
CA ASP A 442 23.19 14.86 12.23
C ASP A 442 23.30 14.15 10.88
N SER A 443 22.28 14.21 10.02
CA SER A 443 22.30 13.58 8.69
C SER A 443 23.50 14.06 7.86
N ILE A 444 24.16 13.10 7.19
CA ILE A 444 25.24 13.34 6.25
C ILE A 444 24.66 13.23 4.83
N PRO A 445 24.67 14.30 4.03
CA PRO A 445 23.96 14.35 2.74
C PRO A 445 24.28 13.17 1.80
N GLU A 446 25.54 12.79 1.69
CA GLU A 446 26.02 11.70 0.84
C GLU A 446 25.46 10.34 1.28
N ASN A 447 25.33 10.13 2.61
CA ASN A 447 24.78 8.89 3.17
C ASN A 447 23.28 8.82 2.92
N GLU A 448 22.54 9.91 3.07
CA GLU A 448 21.11 9.96 2.84
C GLU A 448 20.77 9.76 1.34
N TYR A 449 21.57 10.36 0.45
CA TYR A 449 21.46 10.10 -0.98
C TYR A 449 21.68 8.64 -1.31
N LYS A 450 22.75 8.05 -0.75
CA LYS A 450 23.07 6.64 -0.93
C LYS A 450 21.98 5.72 -0.40
N GLU A 451 21.37 6.07 0.73
CA GLU A 451 20.24 5.32 1.30
C GLU A 451 19.04 5.32 0.35
N CYS A 452 18.67 6.50 -0.20
CA CYS A 452 17.62 6.61 -1.21
C CYS A 452 17.94 5.75 -2.44
N CYS A 453 19.16 5.84 -2.97
CA CYS A 453 19.61 5.03 -4.10
C CYS A 453 19.51 3.53 -3.81
N ASN A 454 19.96 3.08 -2.65
CA ASN A 454 19.89 1.67 -2.25
C ASN A 454 18.44 1.16 -2.19
N LYS A 455 17.54 1.98 -1.65
CA LYS A 455 16.11 1.65 -1.59
C LYS A 455 15.46 1.55 -2.98
N VAL A 456 15.83 2.43 -3.91
CA VAL A 456 15.37 2.36 -5.30
C VAL A 456 16.00 1.16 -6.02
N MET A 457 17.31 0.93 -5.85
CA MET A 457 18.03 -0.19 -6.46
C MET A 457 17.45 -1.55 -6.08
N ALA A 458 16.91 -1.70 -4.87
CA ALA A 458 16.24 -2.94 -4.45
C ALA A 458 15.06 -3.32 -5.36
N LEU A 459 14.43 -2.33 -6.00
CA LEU A 459 13.38 -2.52 -7.01
C LEU A 459 13.96 -2.54 -8.44
N ALA A 460 14.91 -1.66 -8.72
CA ALA A 460 15.47 -1.51 -10.05
C ALA A 460 16.18 -2.78 -10.57
N LYS A 461 16.67 -3.62 -9.67
CA LYS A 461 17.29 -4.93 -10.00
C LYS A 461 16.36 -5.90 -10.74
N THR A 462 15.05 -5.73 -10.59
CA THR A 462 14.05 -6.49 -11.38
C THR A 462 13.92 -5.97 -12.82
N LEU A 463 14.44 -4.80 -13.11
CA LEU A 463 14.25 -4.08 -14.37
C LEU A 463 15.51 -3.93 -15.20
N VAL A 464 16.65 -3.75 -14.52
CA VAL A 464 17.92 -3.31 -15.14
C VAL A 464 19.02 -4.29 -14.77
N GLU A 465 19.90 -4.62 -15.71
CA GLU A 465 21.09 -5.42 -15.45
C GLU A 465 21.99 -4.75 -14.40
N GLU A 466 22.63 -5.56 -13.52
CA GLU A 466 23.47 -5.03 -12.44
C GLU A 466 24.63 -4.13 -12.95
N GLU A 467 25.12 -4.39 -14.15
CA GLU A 467 26.18 -3.59 -14.79
C GLU A 467 25.73 -2.16 -15.19
N ASN A 468 24.40 -1.92 -15.26
CA ASN A 468 23.78 -0.66 -15.68
C ASN A 468 23.12 0.10 -14.51
N LEU A 469 23.22 -0.40 -13.29
CA LEU A 469 22.76 0.24 -12.06
C LEU A 469 23.87 1.09 -11.44
#